data_6afc3c1faf462c488a54d648253ec414
#
_entry.id   6afc3c1faf462c488a54d648253ec414
#
_cell.length_a   1.000
_cell.length_b   1.000
_cell.length_c   1.000
_cell.angle_alpha   90.00
_cell.angle_beta   90.00
_cell.angle_gamma   90.00
#
_symmetry.space_group_name_H-M   'P 1'
#
loop_
_entity.id
_entity.type
_entity.pdbx_description
1 polymer ?
#
loop_
_entity_poly.entity_id
_entity_poly.type
_entity_poly.pdbx_seq_one_letter_code
_entity_poly.pdbx_strand_id
1 'polypeptide(L)'
;MLRFSCFYKRDSIHKMAGKINRVGTSRPSTASRVAAAKATRAAAVGSVGGVRRAEGVDEVSRTESPASIAIKSLELDGVKAADLKVRVEANERALDDLQKVQSKAGDIANKAAEATPEGMSAAAGKVDQLLKEGVSIANRKGEEGDFLFGGDQTKEEPFVAKKDAKGKITEVNYQGSTDAAVENLGSGFTVTTDIPGENIETTGAIGLVKDSRTGGDLFGNLISLRDNLLANEKEAIVERDIPALRKDAEHLVQHFGEVSANQMMLDTVQALAADIEGSDGKSMSTVDKLGNIQYALHRALVDNRNFIQQDSFRAID
;
A
#
# COMPACT_ATOMS: atom_id res chain seq x y z
N MET A 1 -34.54 28.58 39.58
CA MET A 1 -35.83 28.01 39.09
C MET A 1 -36.12 28.65 37.74
N LEU A 2 -35.93 27.92 36.67
CA LEU A 2 -36.66 28.09 35.39
C LEU A 2 -36.12 26.99 34.45
N ARG A 3 -36.92 25.92 34.31
CA ARG A 3 -36.73 24.83 33.35
C ARG A 3 -37.16 25.34 31.97
N PHE A 4 -36.29 25.25 30.97
CA PHE A 4 -36.70 25.32 29.56
C PHE A 4 -36.66 23.90 28.98
N SER A 5 -37.86 23.36 28.81
CA SER A 5 -38.17 22.16 28.06
C SER A 5 -38.26 22.56 26.59
N CYS A 6 -37.37 22.03 25.74
CA CYS A 6 -37.49 22.20 24.29
C CYS A 6 -37.98 20.90 23.67
N PHE A 7 -39.30 20.87 23.41
CA PHE A 7 -39.96 19.86 22.59
C PHE A 7 -39.52 20.05 21.14
N TYR A 8 -38.77 19.12 20.58
CA TYR A 8 -38.52 19.08 19.14
C TYR A 8 -39.54 18.13 18.50
N LYS A 9 -40.48 18.71 17.78
CA LYS A 9 -41.54 18.06 17.00
C LYS A 9 -40.91 17.29 15.83
N ARG A 10 -41.12 16.01 15.85
CA ARG A 10 -40.82 15.04 14.78
C ARG A 10 -42.05 14.94 13.89
N ASP A 11 -42.15 15.80 12.86
CA ASP A 11 -43.11 15.59 11.75
C ASP A 11 -42.79 16.60 10.64
N SER A 12 -42.25 16.12 9.53
CA SER A 12 -42.34 16.63 8.14
C SER A 12 -41.14 16.21 7.26
N ILE A 13 -40.92 14.93 7.06
CA ILE A 13 -40.15 14.42 5.91
C ILE A 13 -40.96 13.30 5.23
N HIS A 14 -42.13 13.67 4.73
CA HIS A 14 -42.85 12.85 3.76
C HIS A 14 -43.55 13.78 2.79
N LYS A 15 -42.87 14.21 1.74
CA LYS A 15 -43.40 14.61 0.44
C LYS A 15 -42.34 15.36 -0.39
N MET A 16 -41.46 14.65 -1.02
CA MET A 16 -40.85 15.01 -2.32
C MET A 16 -40.24 13.78 -2.96
N ALA A 17 -41.08 12.85 -3.34
CA ALA A 17 -40.71 11.79 -4.30
C ALA A 17 -41.02 12.34 -5.70
N GLY A 18 -40.11 13.14 -6.23
CA GLY A 18 -40.11 13.56 -7.64
C GLY A 18 -39.66 12.40 -8.52
N LYS A 19 -40.47 12.11 -9.52
CA LYS A 19 -40.30 11.10 -10.57
C LYS A 19 -38.90 11.17 -11.19
N ILE A 20 -38.04 10.20 -10.91
CA ILE A 20 -36.83 9.95 -11.69
C ILE A 20 -37.22 8.90 -12.74
N ASN A 21 -37.27 9.31 -14.00
CA ASN A 21 -37.38 8.43 -15.15
C ASN A 21 -36.21 7.44 -15.14
N ARG A 22 -36.47 6.19 -14.79
CA ARG A 22 -35.53 5.08 -14.99
C ARG A 22 -35.43 4.83 -16.50
N VAL A 23 -34.33 5.29 -17.11
CA VAL A 23 -33.84 4.73 -18.35
C VAL A 23 -33.35 3.32 -18.00
N GLY A 24 -34.09 2.32 -18.43
CA GLY A 24 -33.80 0.93 -18.20
C GLY A 24 -32.59 0.48 -19.02
N THR A 25 -31.41 0.53 -18.46
CA THR A 25 -30.28 -0.28 -18.92
C THR A 25 -30.42 -1.66 -18.26
N SER A 26 -31.09 -2.57 -18.95
CA SER A 26 -31.15 -3.97 -18.56
C SER A 26 -29.73 -4.56 -18.58
N ARG A 27 -29.14 -4.77 -17.40
CA ARG A 27 -27.91 -5.56 -17.26
C ARG A 27 -28.21 -6.97 -17.77
N PRO A 28 -27.42 -7.51 -18.70
CA PRO A 28 -27.60 -8.88 -19.14
C PRO A 28 -27.43 -9.83 -17.96
N SER A 29 -28.34 -10.83 -17.85
CA SER A 29 -28.29 -11.83 -16.79
C SER A 29 -27.02 -12.66 -16.86
N THR A 30 -26.60 -13.24 -15.73
CA THR A 30 -25.45 -14.14 -15.65
C THR A 30 -25.53 -15.29 -16.67
N ALA A 31 -26.70 -15.76 -16.97
CA ALA A 31 -26.94 -16.75 -18.02
C ALA A 31 -26.58 -16.24 -19.43
N SER A 32 -26.89 -14.99 -19.75
CA SER A 32 -26.54 -14.35 -21.04
C SER A 32 -25.02 -14.15 -21.19
N ARG A 33 -24.32 -13.87 -20.09
CA ARG A 33 -22.82 -13.73 -20.08
C ARG A 33 -22.14 -15.09 -20.29
N VAL A 34 -22.66 -16.15 -19.69
CA VAL A 34 -22.16 -17.53 -19.87
C VAL A 34 -22.41 -18.00 -21.30
N ALA A 35 -23.57 -17.68 -21.91
CA ALA A 35 -23.87 -18.02 -23.31
C ALA A 35 -22.93 -17.27 -24.29
N ALA A 36 -22.63 -15.99 -24.05
CA ALA A 36 -21.71 -15.23 -24.88
C ALA A 36 -20.26 -15.78 -24.79
N ALA A 37 -19.81 -16.15 -23.58
CA ALA A 37 -18.51 -16.80 -23.39
C ALA A 37 -18.40 -18.16 -24.06
N LYS A 38 -19.51 -18.97 -24.09
CA LYS A 38 -19.57 -20.25 -24.81
C LYS A 38 -19.56 -20.06 -26.34
N ALA A 39 -20.20 -19.01 -26.86
CA ALA A 39 -20.22 -18.74 -28.30
C ALA A 39 -18.84 -18.32 -28.83
N THR A 40 -18.10 -17.51 -28.06
CA THR A 40 -16.70 -17.10 -28.38
C THR A 40 -15.76 -18.33 -28.34
N ARG A 41 -16.01 -19.28 -27.43
CA ARG A 41 -15.23 -20.52 -27.30
C ARG A 41 -15.47 -21.48 -28.46
N ALA A 42 -16.71 -21.56 -28.98
CA ALA A 42 -17.03 -22.38 -30.12
C ALA A 42 -16.43 -21.85 -31.44
N ALA A 43 -16.31 -20.53 -31.60
CA ALA A 43 -15.67 -19.90 -32.75
C ALA A 43 -14.16 -20.11 -32.80
N ALA A 44 -13.51 -20.17 -31.64
CA ALA A 44 -12.07 -20.41 -31.55
C ALA A 44 -11.66 -21.87 -31.82
N VAL A 45 -12.55 -22.84 -31.63
CA VAL A 45 -12.28 -24.27 -31.87
C VAL A 45 -12.56 -24.65 -33.33
N GLY A 46 -13.35 -23.85 -34.08
CA GLY A 46 -13.74 -24.14 -35.46
C GLY A 46 -12.72 -23.85 -36.55
N SER A 47 -11.58 -23.23 -36.24
CA SER A 47 -10.58 -22.82 -37.25
C SER A 47 -9.34 -23.73 -37.37
N VAL A 48 -9.30 -24.86 -36.70
CA VAL A 48 -8.16 -25.81 -36.74
C VAL A 48 -8.56 -27.10 -37.49
N GLY A 49 -9.24 -26.97 -38.60
CA GLY A 49 -9.59 -28.08 -39.45
C GLY A 49 -9.03 -27.92 -40.86
N GLY A 50 -7.82 -28.37 -41.12
CA GLY A 50 -7.32 -28.43 -42.49
C GLY A 50 -5.82 -28.45 -42.70
N VAL A 51 -5.09 -29.31 -42.00
CA VAL A 51 -3.67 -29.59 -42.36
C VAL A 51 -3.63 -30.94 -43.08
N ARG A 52 -3.44 -30.91 -44.39
CA ARG A 52 -3.11 -32.10 -45.19
C ARG A 52 -1.76 -32.64 -44.76
N ARG A 53 -1.70 -33.92 -44.49
CA ARG A 53 -0.52 -34.71 -44.18
C ARG A 53 0.45 -34.67 -45.36
N ALA A 54 1.56 -34.00 -45.22
CA ALA A 54 2.71 -34.15 -46.09
C ALA A 54 3.71 -35.07 -45.37
N GLU A 55 3.97 -36.22 -45.99
CA GLU A 55 5.03 -37.17 -45.52
C GLU A 55 6.41 -36.56 -45.80
N GLY A 56 7.29 -36.59 -44.79
CA GLY A 56 8.72 -36.46 -44.94
C GLY A 56 9.33 -35.06 -44.76
N VAL A 57 9.44 -34.60 -43.54
CA VAL A 57 10.58 -33.78 -43.07
C VAL A 57 10.76 -34.09 -41.57
N ASP A 58 11.82 -34.82 -41.25
CA ASP A 58 12.38 -34.91 -39.90
C ASP A 58 13.00 -33.56 -39.57
N GLU A 59 12.30 -32.79 -38.81
CA GLU A 59 12.71 -31.83 -37.80
C GLU A 59 11.46 -31.06 -37.34
N VAL A 60 10.64 -31.70 -36.52
CA VAL A 60 9.57 -31.01 -35.84
C VAL A 60 10.25 -30.10 -34.83
N SER A 61 10.45 -28.85 -35.22
CA SER A 61 10.54 -27.72 -34.27
C SER A 61 9.36 -27.87 -33.33
N ARG A 62 9.58 -28.37 -32.10
CA ARG A 62 8.58 -28.46 -31.04
C ARG A 62 8.22 -27.04 -30.67
N THR A 63 7.26 -26.45 -31.36
CA THR A 63 6.59 -25.26 -30.90
C THR A 63 5.93 -25.62 -29.57
N GLU A 64 6.44 -25.06 -28.49
CA GLU A 64 5.85 -25.25 -27.15
C GLU A 64 4.36 -24.91 -27.22
N SER A 65 3.52 -25.73 -26.57
CA SER A 65 2.09 -25.45 -26.55
C SER A 65 1.84 -24.14 -25.79
N PRO A 66 0.76 -23.38 -26.10
CA PRO A 66 0.41 -22.18 -25.32
C PRO A 66 0.29 -22.48 -23.81
N ALA A 67 -0.11 -23.70 -23.46
CA ALA A 67 -0.20 -24.14 -22.07
C ALA A 67 1.20 -24.31 -21.43
N SER A 68 2.17 -24.90 -22.14
CA SER A 68 3.53 -25.04 -21.62
C SER A 68 4.26 -23.72 -21.48
N ILE A 69 3.99 -22.76 -22.39
CA ILE A 69 4.50 -21.39 -22.28
C ILE A 69 3.92 -20.70 -21.05
N ALA A 70 2.60 -20.83 -20.80
CA ALA A 70 1.96 -20.22 -19.65
C ALA A 70 2.45 -20.83 -18.31
N ILE A 71 2.67 -22.14 -18.25
CA ILE A 71 3.25 -22.81 -17.07
C ILE A 71 4.65 -22.29 -16.79
N LYS A 72 5.52 -22.24 -17.80
CA LYS A 72 6.90 -21.78 -17.68
C LYS A 72 6.98 -20.30 -17.29
N SER A 73 6.07 -19.48 -17.81
CA SER A 73 5.94 -18.08 -17.40
C SER A 73 5.60 -17.98 -15.91
N LEU A 74 4.68 -18.80 -15.41
CA LEU A 74 4.24 -18.76 -14.03
C LEU A 74 5.29 -19.32 -13.04
N GLU A 75 6.04 -20.33 -13.44
CA GLU A 75 7.20 -20.82 -12.68
C GLU A 75 8.25 -19.69 -12.53
N LEU A 76 8.54 -18.97 -13.61
CA LEU A 76 9.45 -17.82 -13.60
C LEU A 76 8.90 -16.67 -12.72
N ASP A 77 7.59 -16.41 -12.78
CA ASP A 77 6.92 -15.44 -11.93
C ASP A 77 7.01 -15.84 -10.44
N GLY A 78 6.94 -17.12 -10.13
CA GLY A 78 7.13 -17.65 -8.77
C GLY A 78 8.51 -17.37 -8.20
N VAL A 79 9.56 -17.57 -9.00
CA VAL A 79 10.96 -17.26 -8.60
C VAL A 79 11.10 -15.74 -8.40
N LYS A 80 10.65 -14.93 -9.34
CA LYS A 80 10.68 -13.48 -9.23
C LYS A 80 9.88 -12.98 -8.01
N ALA A 81 8.73 -13.56 -7.73
CA ALA A 81 7.94 -13.23 -6.55
C ALA A 81 8.68 -13.53 -5.24
N ALA A 82 9.51 -14.58 -5.18
CA ALA A 82 10.32 -14.88 -4.01
C ALA A 82 11.36 -13.78 -3.75
N ASP A 83 12.05 -13.31 -4.79
CA ASP A 83 13.05 -12.26 -4.69
C ASP A 83 12.41 -10.93 -4.26
N LEU A 84 11.29 -10.56 -4.88
CA LEU A 84 10.55 -9.33 -4.54
C LEU A 84 9.98 -9.36 -3.12
N LYS A 85 9.61 -10.54 -2.62
CA LYS A 85 9.07 -10.70 -1.27
C LYS A 85 10.04 -10.24 -0.20
N VAL A 86 11.32 -10.55 -0.33
CA VAL A 86 12.38 -10.12 0.60
C VAL A 86 12.40 -8.60 0.74
N ARG A 87 12.25 -7.87 -0.37
CA ARG A 87 12.23 -6.41 -0.37
C ARG A 87 10.93 -5.86 0.23
N VAL A 88 9.78 -6.43 -0.11
CA VAL A 88 8.48 -6.03 0.45
C VAL A 88 8.43 -6.26 1.96
N GLU A 89 8.96 -7.38 2.46
CA GLU A 89 9.10 -7.65 3.90
C GLU A 89 10.06 -6.66 4.59
N ALA A 90 11.11 -6.21 3.91
CA ALA A 90 12.00 -5.18 4.44
C ALA A 90 11.28 -3.82 4.55
N ASN A 91 10.44 -3.47 3.57
CA ASN A 91 9.57 -2.29 3.62
C ASN A 91 8.58 -2.37 4.78
N GLU A 92 7.91 -3.52 4.97
CA GLU A 92 6.97 -3.74 6.07
C GLU A 92 7.63 -3.54 7.43
N ARG A 93 8.80 -4.16 7.66
CA ARG A 93 9.57 -3.98 8.91
C ARG A 93 9.96 -2.52 9.16
N ALA A 94 10.35 -1.80 8.12
CA ALA A 94 10.71 -0.40 8.25
C ALA A 94 9.48 0.49 8.55
N LEU A 95 8.35 0.20 7.93
CA LEU A 95 7.06 0.86 8.21
C LEU A 95 6.59 0.63 9.65
N ASP A 96 6.65 -0.61 10.14
CA ASP A 96 6.31 -0.95 11.54
C ASP A 96 7.19 -0.17 12.54
N ASP A 97 8.48 -0.03 12.25
CA ASP A 97 9.39 0.75 13.08
C ASP A 97 9.09 2.26 13.02
N LEU A 98 8.71 2.82 11.84
CA LEU A 98 8.26 4.22 11.73
C LEU A 98 6.93 4.46 12.47
N GLN A 99 6.00 3.52 12.43
CA GLN A 99 4.76 3.60 13.23
C GLN A 99 5.06 3.62 14.74
N LYS A 100 6.04 2.83 15.21
CA LYS A 100 6.48 2.88 16.62
C LYS A 100 7.08 4.24 16.99
N VAL A 101 7.87 4.84 16.09
CA VAL A 101 8.41 6.20 16.29
C VAL A 101 7.28 7.20 16.41
N GLN A 102 6.32 7.17 15.48
CA GLN A 102 5.16 8.06 15.46
C GLN A 102 4.29 7.89 16.73
N SER A 103 3.97 6.65 17.12
CA SER A 103 3.17 6.34 18.29
C SER A 103 3.81 6.86 19.59
N LYS A 104 5.13 6.63 19.78
CA LYS A 104 5.88 7.17 20.92
C LYS A 104 5.86 8.71 20.95
N ALA A 105 5.95 9.36 19.79
CA ALA A 105 5.87 10.82 19.70
C ALA A 105 4.47 11.32 20.08
N GLY A 106 3.41 10.65 19.63
CA GLY A 106 2.01 10.90 20.01
C GLY A 106 1.80 10.78 21.53
N ASP A 107 2.34 9.73 22.14
CA ASP A 107 2.28 9.53 23.60
C ASP A 107 2.99 10.65 24.36
N ILE A 108 4.12 11.11 23.87
CA ILE A 108 4.87 12.24 24.46
C ILE A 108 4.03 13.52 24.33
N ALA A 109 3.49 13.80 23.15
CA ALA A 109 2.68 15.00 22.91
C ALA A 109 1.44 15.04 23.82
N ASN A 110 0.72 13.92 23.94
CA ASN A 110 -0.46 13.82 24.81
C ASN A 110 -0.13 14.08 26.29
N LYS A 111 1.03 13.62 26.78
CA LYS A 111 1.48 13.84 28.16
C LYS A 111 2.03 15.24 28.41
N ALA A 112 2.41 15.96 27.36
CA ALA A 112 3.02 17.28 27.47
C ALA A 112 2.06 18.35 28.04
N ALA A 113 0.74 18.20 27.80
CA ALA A 113 -0.26 19.14 28.31
C ALA A 113 -0.22 19.29 29.85
N GLU A 114 0.10 18.21 30.56
CA GLU A 114 0.15 18.16 32.04
C GLU A 114 1.59 18.24 32.58
N ALA A 115 2.61 18.27 31.72
CA ALA A 115 4.00 18.22 32.12
C ALA A 115 4.48 19.54 32.73
N THR A 116 5.48 19.46 33.64
CA THR A 116 6.23 20.64 34.10
C THR A 116 7.22 21.11 33.03
N PRO A 117 7.78 22.36 33.11
CA PRO A 117 8.79 22.81 32.18
C PRO A 117 10.02 21.90 32.08
N GLU A 118 10.47 21.34 33.20
CA GLU A 118 11.57 20.37 33.24
C GLU A 118 11.15 19.05 32.56
N GLY A 119 9.91 18.61 32.77
CA GLY A 119 9.31 17.44 32.12
C GLY A 119 9.23 17.61 30.60
N MET A 120 8.84 18.80 30.14
CA MET A 120 8.81 19.13 28.71
C MET A 120 10.20 19.17 28.08
N SER A 121 11.20 19.73 28.77
CA SER A 121 12.58 19.69 28.29
C SER A 121 13.12 18.27 28.18
N ALA A 122 12.82 17.40 29.15
CA ALA A 122 13.18 15.99 29.10
C ALA A 122 12.44 15.25 27.96
N ALA A 123 11.17 15.58 27.71
CA ALA A 123 10.38 15.05 26.63
C ALA A 123 10.93 15.47 25.25
N ALA A 124 11.35 16.71 25.10
CA ALA A 124 12.01 17.20 23.88
C ALA A 124 13.26 16.40 23.52
N GLY A 125 14.08 16.03 24.54
CA GLY A 125 15.24 15.16 24.34
C GLY A 125 14.86 13.77 23.81
N LYS A 126 13.72 13.22 24.25
CA LYS A 126 13.20 11.94 23.72
C LYS A 126 12.72 12.08 22.27
N VAL A 127 12.01 13.18 21.95
CA VAL A 127 11.57 13.43 20.56
C VAL A 127 12.77 13.62 19.62
N ASP A 128 13.84 14.28 20.08
CA ASP A 128 15.09 14.39 19.29
C ASP A 128 15.73 13.02 19.01
N GLN A 129 15.64 12.08 19.95
CA GLN A 129 16.07 10.70 19.73
C GLN A 129 15.16 9.97 18.74
N LEU A 130 13.83 10.12 18.86
CA LEU A 130 12.86 9.55 17.91
C LEU A 130 13.06 10.10 16.50
N LEU A 131 13.36 11.38 16.35
CA LEU A 131 13.67 11.98 15.06
C LEU A 131 14.92 11.35 14.42
N LYS A 132 15.99 11.16 15.19
CA LYS A 132 17.21 10.47 14.72
C LYS A 132 16.95 9.01 14.35
N GLU A 133 16.17 8.31 15.16
CA GLU A 133 15.74 6.94 14.91
C GLU A 133 14.91 6.86 13.62
N GLY A 134 13.92 7.76 13.45
CA GLY A 134 13.10 7.83 12.26
C GLY A 134 13.88 8.08 10.98
N VAL A 135 14.83 9.04 11.00
CA VAL A 135 15.72 9.28 9.84
C VAL A 135 16.58 8.06 9.53
N SER A 136 17.09 7.36 10.55
CA SER A 136 17.87 6.13 10.35
C SER A 136 17.03 5.01 9.74
N ILE A 137 15.75 4.87 10.15
CA ILE A 137 14.83 3.89 9.58
C ILE A 137 14.50 4.25 8.13
N ALA A 138 14.23 5.51 7.84
CA ALA A 138 13.93 5.99 6.50
C ALA A 138 15.13 5.85 5.52
N ASN A 139 16.35 5.77 6.06
CA ASN A 139 17.57 5.47 5.31
C ASN A 139 18.00 3.99 5.41
N ARG A 140 17.06 3.09 5.72
CA ARG A 140 17.34 1.65 5.79
C ARG A 140 17.58 1.09 4.39
N LYS A 141 18.50 0.13 4.32
CA LYS A 141 18.80 -0.62 3.12
C LYS A 141 18.16 -2.00 3.16
N GLY A 142 17.78 -2.49 1.98
CA GLY A 142 17.42 -3.87 1.77
C GLY A 142 18.66 -4.80 1.75
N GLU A 143 18.45 -6.08 1.53
CA GLU A 143 19.51 -7.08 1.52
C GLU A 143 20.54 -6.87 0.39
N GLU A 144 20.12 -6.29 -0.73
CA GLU A 144 21.00 -5.96 -1.86
C GLU A 144 21.86 -4.71 -1.62
N GLY A 145 21.68 -4.05 -0.48
CA GLY A 145 22.39 -2.83 -0.12
C GLY A 145 21.81 -1.55 -0.69
N ASP A 146 20.67 -1.61 -1.36
CA ASP A 146 19.92 -0.50 -1.92
C ASP A 146 18.99 0.11 -0.88
N PHE A 147 18.81 1.44 -0.90
CA PHE A 147 17.89 2.11 -0.02
C PHE A 147 16.43 1.78 -0.35
N LEU A 148 15.61 1.58 0.70
CA LEU A 148 14.22 1.13 0.54
C LEU A 148 13.27 2.25 0.08
N PHE A 149 13.58 3.51 0.40
CA PHE A 149 12.67 4.64 0.25
C PHE A 149 13.24 5.76 -0.61
N GLY A 150 14.10 5.40 -1.53
CA GLY A 150 14.68 6.34 -2.51
C GLY A 150 13.82 6.53 -3.79
N GLY A 151 12.65 5.89 -3.88
CA GLY A 151 11.94 5.77 -5.14
C GLY A 151 12.76 4.93 -6.12
N ASP A 152 12.87 5.35 -7.38
CA ASP A 152 13.73 4.70 -8.37
C ASP A 152 15.25 5.03 -8.21
N GLN A 153 15.62 5.91 -7.26
CA GLN A 153 17.01 6.27 -6.93
C GLN A 153 17.49 5.54 -5.68
N THR A 154 17.72 4.24 -5.79
CA THR A 154 18.01 3.37 -4.64
C THR A 154 19.47 3.36 -4.18
N LYS A 155 20.39 3.99 -4.91
CA LYS A 155 21.84 3.93 -4.63
C LYS A 155 22.35 5.02 -3.71
N GLU A 156 21.65 6.15 -3.61
CA GLU A 156 22.02 7.29 -2.81
C GLU A 156 21.14 7.40 -1.56
N GLU A 157 21.69 7.96 -0.47
CA GLU A 157 20.96 8.13 0.79
C GLU A 157 19.79 9.09 0.59
N PRO A 158 18.52 8.62 0.77
CA PRO A 158 17.37 9.42 0.39
C PRO A 158 17.07 10.57 1.36
N PHE A 159 17.40 10.44 2.66
CA PHE A 159 17.08 11.45 3.67
C PHE A 159 18.32 12.05 4.30
N VAL A 160 18.55 13.32 4.07
CA VAL A 160 19.70 14.05 4.61
C VAL A 160 19.27 15.06 5.68
N ALA A 161 19.71 14.82 6.91
CA ALA A 161 19.41 15.69 8.04
C ALA A 161 20.35 16.91 8.09
N LYS A 162 19.78 18.13 8.02
CA LYS A 162 20.51 19.36 8.35
C LYS A 162 20.56 19.54 9.86
N LYS A 163 21.72 19.96 10.36
CA LYS A 163 21.96 20.17 11.79
C LYS A 163 22.45 21.59 12.05
N ASP A 164 22.02 22.14 13.18
CA ASP A 164 22.58 23.42 13.70
C ASP A 164 23.99 23.23 14.28
N ALA A 165 24.59 24.33 14.74
CA ALA A 165 25.92 24.33 15.36
C ALA A 165 25.99 23.45 16.64
N LYS A 166 24.87 23.10 17.25
CA LYS A 166 24.77 22.23 18.45
C LYS A 166 24.50 20.77 18.09
N GLY A 167 24.40 20.44 16.80
CA GLY A 167 24.12 19.10 16.30
C GLY A 167 22.63 18.70 16.33
N LYS A 168 21.71 19.64 16.62
CA LYS A 168 20.26 19.45 16.60
C LYS A 168 19.78 19.41 15.14
N ILE A 169 18.97 18.42 14.76
CA ILE A 169 18.36 18.35 13.43
C ILE A 169 17.33 19.48 13.32
N THR A 170 17.49 20.33 12.31
CA THR A 170 16.59 21.45 12.03
C THR A 170 15.71 21.21 10.82
N GLU A 171 16.10 20.30 9.93
CA GLU A 171 15.38 19.96 8.71
C GLU A 171 15.84 18.57 8.24
N VAL A 172 14.96 17.82 7.61
CA VAL A 172 15.29 16.57 6.91
C VAL A 172 14.89 16.76 5.46
N ASN A 173 15.86 16.66 4.55
CA ASN A 173 15.64 16.83 3.12
C ASN A 173 15.60 15.48 2.43
N TYR A 174 14.61 15.28 1.59
CA TYR A 174 14.54 14.15 0.69
C TYR A 174 15.30 14.43 -0.60
N GLN A 175 16.14 13.49 -1.03
CA GLN A 175 16.95 13.55 -2.25
C GLN A 175 16.66 12.40 -3.21
N GLY A 176 15.72 11.53 -2.87
CA GLY A 176 15.26 10.45 -3.74
C GLY A 176 14.30 10.92 -4.83
N SER A 177 13.82 9.98 -5.60
CA SER A 177 12.81 10.22 -6.65
C SER A 177 11.38 10.13 -6.11
N THR A 178 10.44 10.84 -6.73
CA THR A 178 9.00 10.73 -6.46
C THR A 178 8.35 9.57 -7.22
N ASP A 179 9.10 8.90 -8.12
CA ASP A 179 8.62 7.75 -8.88
C ASP A 179 8.83 6.45 -8.10
N ALA A 180 7.76 5.68 -7.97
CA ALA A 180 7.84 4.34 -7.38
C ALA A 180 8.35 3.33 -8.42
N ALA A 181 9.24 2.43 -8.03
CA ALA A 181 9.55 1.29 -8.87
C ALA A 181 8.43 0.25 -8.80
N VAL A 182 7.96 -0.14 -9.98
CA VAL A 182 6.88 -1.12 -10.13
C VAL A 182 7.39 -2.29 -10.96
N GLU A 183 7.35 -3.49 -10.39
CA GLU A 183 7.74 -4.71 -11.03
C GLU A 183 6.54 -5.47 -11.61
N ASN A 184 6.69 -5.94 -12.84
CA ASN A 184 5.67 -6.75 -13.50
C ASN A 184 6.01 -8.23 -13.38
N LEU A 185 5.05 -9.02 -12.89
CA LEU A 185 5.15 -10.46 -12.72
C LEU A 185 4.59 -11.23 -13.94
N GLY A 186 4.71 -10.71 -15.15
CA GLY A 186 4.37 -11.42 -16.39
C GLY A 186 2.90 -11.87 -16.56
N SER A 187 2.29 -12.38 -15.51
CA SER A 187 0.87 -12.77 -15.44
C SER A 187 -0.10 -11.57 -15.36
N GLY A 188 0.41 -10.36 -15.53
CA GLY A 188 -0.37 -9.13 -15.47
C GLY A 188 -0.49 -8.55 -14.06
N PHE A 189 0.23 -9.09 -13.09
CA PHE A 189 0.35 -8.55 -11.74
C PHE A 189 1.53 -7.58 -11.66
N THR A 190 1.32 -6.49 -10.96
CA THR A 190 2.36 -5.49 -10.67
C THR A 190 2.53 -5.33 -9.18
N VAL A 191 3.76 -5.21 -8.73
CA VAL A 191 4.13 -5.01 -7.33
C VAL A 191 4.97 -3.76 -7.21
N THR A 192 4.62 -2.87 -6.30
CA THR A 192 5.45 -1.72 -5.95
C THR A 192 6.54 -2.17 -4.99
N THR A 193 7.79 -2.05 -5.38
CA THR A 193 8.95 -2.50 -4.61
C THR A 193 9.68 -1.36 -3.93
N ASP A 194 9.71 -0.19 -4.57
CA ASP A 194 10.39 0.98 -4.07
C ASP A 194 9.39 2.11 -3.86
N ILE A 195 9.28 2.54 -2.60
CA ILE A 195 8.35 3.57 -2.16
C ILE A 195 9.11 4.90 -2.14
N PRO A 196 8.61 5.97 -2.77
CA PRO A 196 9.23 7.28 -2.62
C PRO A 196 9.12 7.76 -1.16
N GLY A 197 10.17 8.36 -0.64
CA GLY A 197 10.17 8.86 0.73
C GLY A 197 9.31 10.10 0.92
N GLU A 198 9.26 10.97 -0.07
CA GLU A 198 8.46 12.21 -0.07
C GLU A 198 7.83 12.43 -1.44
N ASN A 199 6.60 12.93 -1.46
CA ASN A 199 5.97 13.47 -2.66
C ASN A 199 5.15 14.72 -2.33
N ILE A 200 5.62 15.86 -2.81
CA ILE A 200 4.93 17.15 -2.65
C ILE A 200 4.06 17.50 -3.87
N GLU A 201 4.10 16.68 -4.92
CA GLU A 201 3.29 16.85 -6.12
C GLU A 201 1.85 16.34 -5.89
N THR A 202 0.96 16.75 -6.77
CA THR A 202 -0.46 16.33 -6.73
C THR A 202 -0.71 14.99 -7.41
N THR A 203 0.31 14.42 -8.08
CA THR A 203 0.26 13.18 -8.86
C THR A 203 1.39 12.24 -8.46
N GLY A 204 1.42 11.05 -9.03
CA GLY A 204 2.46 10.04 -8.74
C GLY A 204 2.16 9.20 -7.50
N ALA A 205 3.15 8.43 -7.05
CA ALA A 205 3.04 7.58 -5.87
C ALA A 205 2.97 8.42 -4.59
N ILE A 206 2.33 7.89 -3.56
CA ILE A 206 2.27 8.55 -2.25
C ILE A 206 3.64 8.45 -1.58
N GLY A 207 4.14 9.58 -1.07
CA GLY A 207 5.41 9.63 -0.35
C GLY A 207 5.28 9.04 1.06
N LEU A 208 6.29 8.28 1.51
CA LEU A 208 6.23 7.52 2.76
C LEU A 208 6.11 8.38 4.02
N VAL A 209 6.97 9.39 4.17
CA VAL A 209 7.06 10.21 5.38
C VAL A 209 6.45 11.59 5.20
N LYS A 210 6.29 12.02 3.94
CA LYS A 210 5.67 13.30 3.62
C LYS A 210 4.94 13.24 2.28
N ASP A 211 3.69 13.68 2.30
CA ASP A 211 2.86 13.78 1.09
C ASP A 211 1.86 14.93 1.20
N SER A 212 1.84 15.81 0.19
CA SER A 212 0.99 17.00 0.18
C SER A 212 -0.51 16.69 0.14
N ARG A 213 -0.89 15.51 -0.38
CA ARG A 213 -2.29 15.08 -0.57
C ARG A 213 -2.90 14.53 0.71
N THR A 214 -2.11 13.84 1.53
CA THR A 214 -2.53 13.29 2.82
C THR A 214 -2.31 14.27 3.96
N GLY A 215 -1.36 15.20 3.78
CA GLY A 215 -0.92 16.14 4.80
C GLY A 215 -0.03 15.50 5.86
N GLY A 216 0.51 14.30 5.62
CA GLY A 216 1.56 13.70 6.44
C GLY A 216 2.90 14.45 6.25
N ASP A 217 3.63 14.68 7.34
CA ASP A 217 5.00 15.21 7.37
C ASP A 217 5.69 14.79 8.67
N LEU A 218 5.98 13.49 8.80
CA LEU A 218 6.48 12.88 10.04
C LEU A 218 7.68 13.62 10.62
N PHE A 219 8.68 13.94 9.80
CA PHE A 219 9.90 14.60 10.30
C PHE A 219 9.67 16.07 10.66
N GLY A 220 8.90 16.80 9.85
CA GLY A 220 8.52 18.17 10.15
C GLY A 220 7.72 18.27 11.45
N ASN A 221 6.79 17.35 11.66
CA ASN A 221 5.95 17.29 12.86
C ASN A 221 6.75 16.89 14.11
N LEU A 222 7.73 15.97 14.00
CA LEU A 222 8.66 15.66 15.11
C LEU A 222 9.55 16.85 15.47
N ILE A 223 10.03 17.61 14.49
CA ILE A 223 10.81 18.83 14.70
C ILE A 223 9.94 19.88 15.40
N SER A 224 8.70 20.11 14.93
CA SER A 224 7.75 21.05 15.53
C SER A 224 7.46 20.69 16.99
N LEU A 225 7.08 19.43 17.25
CA LEU A 225 6.80 18.94 18.61
C LEU A 225 8.01 19.16 19.54
N ARG A 226 9.21 18.76 19.12
CA ARG A 226 10.43 18.96 19.91
C ARG A 226 10.65 20.43 20.25
N ASP A 227 10.50 21.31 19.28
CA ASP A 227 10.78 22.73 19.45
C ASP A 227 9.71 23.42 20.32
N ASN A 228 8.44 23.05 20.19
CA ASN A 228 7.35 23.50 21.07
C ASN A 228 7.53 22.99 22.51
N LEU A 229 8.02 21.75 22.69
CA LEU A 229 8.38 21.23 24.01
C LEU A 229 9.52 22.04 24.66
N LEU A 230 10.56 22.41 23.90
CA LEU A 230 11.66 23.25 24.39
C LEU A 230 11.22 24.67 24.72
N ALA A 231 10.28 25.21 23.97
CA ALA A 231 9.69 26.53 24.16
C ALA A 231 8.62 26.56 25.27
N ASN A 232 8.21 25.40 25.80
CA ASN A 232 7.09 25.23 26.75
C ASN A 232 5.74 25.74 26.22
N GLU A 233 5.51 25.56 24.91
CA GLU A 233 4.32 26.02 24.17
C GLU A 233 3.21 24.95 24.18
N LYS A 234 2.55 24.77 25.32
CA LYS A 234 1.53 23.73 25.52
C LYS A 234 0.34 23.85 24.56
N GLU A 235 -0.13 25.06 24.33
CA GLU A 235 -1.25 25.31 23.40
C GLU A 235 -0.89 24.88 21.98
N ALA A 236 0.32 25.21 21.52
CA ALA A 236 0.80 24.80 20.21
C ALA A 236 0.88 23.27 20.07
N ILE A 237 1.30 22.56 21.12
CA ILE A 237 1.34 21.11 21.12
C ILE A 237 -0.08 20.52 20.99
N VAL A 238 -1.03 21.02 21.77
CA VAL A 238 -2.40 20.50 21.79
C VAL A 238 -3.16 20.83 20.49
N GLU A 239 -3.04 22.07 20.00
CA GLU A 239 -3.82 22.53 18.86
C GLU A 239 -3.22 22.20 17.50
N ARG A 240 -1.90 22.00 17.41
CA ARG A 240 -1.20 21.76 16.14
C ARG A 240 -0.48 20.43 16.08
N ASP A 241 0.42 20.14 17.07
CA ASP A 241 1.30 18.98 16.96
C ASP A 241 0.53 17.66 17.14
N ILE A 242 -0.39 17.56 18.10
CA ILE A 242 -1.22 16.35 18.28
C ILE A 242 -2.06 16.03 17.04
N PRO A 243 -2.83 16.98 16.46
CA PRO A 243 -3.54 16.71 15.22
C PRO A 243 -2.63 16.36 14.03
N ALA A 244 -1.44 16.97 13.93
CA ALA A 244 -0.48 16.69 12.88
C ALA A 244 0.08 15.26 13.00
N LEU A 245 0.50 14.86 14.21
CA LEU A 245 0.94 13.49 14.47
C LEU A 245 -0.15 12.44 14.23
N ARG A 246 -1.41 12.78 14.44
CA ARG A 246 -2.53 11.88 14.09
C ARG A 246 -2.63 11.68 12.58
N LYS A 247 -2.45 12.73 11.79
CA LYS A 247 -2.40 12.61 10.32
C LYS A 247 -1.22 11.76 9.87
N ASP A 248 -0.06 11.89 10.53
CA ASP A 248 1.09 11.02 10.24
C ASP A 248 0.77 9.55 10.53
N ALA A 249 0.04 9.24 11.61
CA ALA A 249 -0.41 7.89 11.90
C ALA A 249 -1.32 7.33 10.80
N GLU A 250 -2.34 8.10 10.39
CA GLU A 250 -3.26 7.73 9.32
C GLU A 250 -2.51 7.50 7.99
N HIS A 251 -1.54 8.35 7.70
CA HIS A 251 -0.70 8.26 6.52
C HIS A 251 0.16 6.99 6.50
N LEU A 252 0.83 6.66 7.61
CA LEU A 252 1.63 5.43 7.72
C LEU A 252 0.77 4.16 7.65
N VAL A 253 -0.45 4.17 8.21
CA VAL A 253 -1.41 3.06 8.10
C VAL A 253 -1.81 2.81 6.64
N GLN A 254 -1.98 3.86 5.84
CA GLN A 254 -2.26 3.71 4.42
C GLN A 254 -1.13 2.96 3.70
N HIS A 255 0.13 3.36 3.93
CA HIS A 255 1.29 2.66 3.35
C HIS A 255 1.41 1.20 3.82
N PHE A 256 1.13 0.95 5.09
CA PHE A 256 1.12 -0.41 5.62
C PHE A 256 0.11 -1.29 4.88
N GLY A 257 -1.08 -0.75 4.59
CA GLY A 257 -2.09 -1.43 3.79
C GLY A 257 -1.62 -1.77 2.37
N GLU A 258 -0.91 -0.86 1.70
CA GLU A 258 -0.37 -1.06 0.36
C GLU A 258 0.74 -2.14 0.36
N VAL A 259 1.66 -2.10 1.32
CA VAL A 259 2.74 -3.09 1.46
C VAL A 259 2.17 -4.47 1.78
N SER A 260 1.19 -4.56 2.68
CA SER A 260 0.51 -5.82 3.01
C SER A 260 -0.23 -6.41 1.82
N ALA A 261 -0.85 -5.58 0.97
CA ALA A 261 -1.49 -6.03 -0.26
C ALA A 261 -0.47 -6.59 -1.26
N ASN A 262 0.68 -5.94 -1.42
CA ASN A 262 1.78 -6.43 -2.25
C ASN A 262 2.31 -7.78 -1.75
N GLN A 263 2.50 -7.94 -0.44
CA GLN A 263 2.95 -9.20 0.16
C GLN A 263 1.96 -10.33 -0.09
N MET A 264 0.66 -10.09 0.12
CA MET A 264 -0.39 -11.07 -0.14
C MET A 264 -0.44 -11.48 -1.62
N MET A 265 -0.19 -10.54 -2.53
CA MET A 265 -0.08 -10.82 -3.97
C MET A 265 1.10 -11.73 -4.27
N LEU A 266 2.27 -11.44 -3.71
CA LEU A 266 3.47 -12.26 -3.88
C LEU A 266 3.30 -13.67 -3.33
N ASP A 267 2.70 -13.82 -2.13
CA ASP A 267 2.37 -15.10 -1.53
C ASP A 267 1.43 -15.93 -2.43
N THR A 268 0.45 -15.26 -3.04
CA THR A 268 -0.50 -15.91 -3.96
C THR A 268 0.20 -16.43 -5.21
N VAL A 269 1.11 -15.64 -5.80
CA VAL A 269 1.88 -16.04 -6.99
C VAL A 269 2.82 -17.21 -6.67
N GLN A 270 3.50 -17.17 -5.52
CA GLN A 270 4.36 -18.25 -5.06
C GLN A 270 3.59 -19.56 -4.82
N ALA A 271 2.47 -19.48 -4.09
CA ALA A 271 1.63 -20.64 -3.82
C ALA A 271 1.13 -21.30 -5.11
N LEU A 272 0.81 -20.49 -6.11
CA LEU A 272 0.39 -20.96 -7.42
C LEU A 272 1.50 -21.63 -8.20
N ALA A 273 2.70 -21.04 -8.23
CA ALA A 273 3.86 -21.66 -8.88
C ALA A 273 4.17 -23.02 -8.25
N ALA A 274 4.15 -23.11 -6.92
CA ALA A 274 4.36 -24.37 -6.19
C ALA A 274 3.28 -25.42 -6.48
N ASP A 275 2.00 -25.02 -6.63
CA ASP A 275 0.91 -25.95 -6.98
C ASP A 275 1.05 -26.53 -8.40
N ILE A 276 1.64 -25.76 -9.31
CA ILE A 276 1.94 -26.21 -10.67
C ILE A 276 3.10 -27.21 -10.67
N GLU A 277 4.18 -26.94 -9.94
CA GLU A 277 5.32 -27.86 -9.80
C GLU A 277 4.89 -29.21 -9.17
N GLY A 278 4.00 -29.18 -8.17
CA GLY A 278 3.51 -30.38 -7.46
C GLY A 278 2.47 -31.19 -8.24
N SER A 279 1.87 -30.63 -9.27
CA SER A 279 0.85 -31.33 -10.07
C SER A 279 1.48 -31.86 -11.36
N ASP A 280 1.74 -33.18 -11.48
CA ASP A 280 2.22 -33.87 -12.69
C ASP A 280 1.43 -33.58 -14.01
N GLY A 281 1.03 -32.36 -14.23
CA GLY A 281 0.31 -31.87 -15.42
C GLY A 281 -1.12 -32.43 -15.60
N LYS A 282 -1.66 -33.16 -14.62
CA LYS A 282 -2.94 -33.89 -14.74
C LYS A 282 -4.14 -33.24 -14.07
N SER A 283 -4.03 -32.15 -13.34
CA SER A 283 -5.13 -31.56 -12.61
C SER A 283 -5.44 -30.14 -13.07
N MET A 284 -6.69 -29.91 -13.41
CA MET A 284 -7.37 -28.64 -13.73
C MET A 284 -6.73 -27.79 -14.85
N SER A 285 -7.52 -27.34 -15.80
CA SER A 285 -6.99 -26.53 -16.92
C SER A 285 -6.33 -25.24 -16.35
N THR A 286 -5.18 -24.87 -16.89
CA THR A 286 -4.42 -23.65 -16.53
C THR A 286 -5.32 -22.40 -16.54
N VAL A 287 -6.34 -22.38 -17.41
CA VAL A 287 -7.32 -21.29 -17.51
C VAL A 287 -8.25 -21.23 -16.28
N ASP A 288 -8.64 -22.39 -15.72
CA ASP A 288 -9.49 -22.44 -14.53
C ASP A 288 -8.68 -22.05 -13.27
N LYS A 289 -7.38 -22.39 -13.22
CA LYS A 289 -6.44 -21.95 -12.17
C LYS A 289 -6.25 -20.43 -12.21
N LEU A 290 -5.96 -19.86 -13.38
CA LEU A 290 -5.83 -18.40 -13.55
C LEU A 290 -7.13 -17.64 -13.17
N GLY A 291 -8.30 -18.19 -13.50
CA GLY A 291 -9.58 -17.60 -13.10
C GLY A 291 -9.80 -17.59 -11.59
N ASN A 292 -9.39 -18.67 -10.91
CA ASN A 292 -9.48 -18.77 -9.46
C ASN A 292 -8.52 -17.80 -8.76
N ILE A 293 -7.36 -17.52 -9.36
CA ILE A 293 -6.37 -16.57 -8.81
C ILE A 293 -6.85 -15.14 -8.92
N GLN A 294 -7.32 -14.73 -10.08
CA GLN A 294 -7.90 -13.39 -10.24
C GLN A 294 -9.05 -13.16 -9.26
N TYR A 295 -9.84 -14.19 -8.99
CA TYR A 295 -10.90 -14.11 -7.99
C TYR A 295 -10.35 -14.03 -6.56
N ALA A 296 -9.37 -14.87 -6.19
CA ALA A 296 -8.77 -14.88 -4.87
C ALA A 296 -8.04 -13.55 -4.58
N LEU A 297 -7.30 -13.03 -5.56
CA LEU A 297 -6.62 -11.75 -5.46
C LEU A 297 -7.60 -10.59 -5.31
N HIS A 298 -8.65 -10.55 -6.14
CA HIS A 298 -9.68 -9.52 -6.02
C HIS A 298 -10.36 -9.56 -4.64
N ARG A 299 -10.62 -10.73 -4.11
CA ARG A 299 -11.16 -10.92 -2.77
C ARG A 299 -10.20 -10.44 -1.69
N ALA A 300 -8.92 -10.79 -1.78
CA ALA A 300 -7.89 -10.37 -0.85
C ALA A 300 -7.72 -8.84 -0.81
N LEU A 301 -7.75 -8.17 -1.97
CA LEU A 301 -7.72 -6.70 -2.06
C LEU A 301 -8.96 -6.05 -1.43
N VAL A 302 -10.15 -6.64 -1.61
CA VAL A 302 -11.39 -6.16 -1.00
C VAL A 302 -11.37 -6.36 0.52
N ASP A 303 -10.92 -7.53 0.98
CA ASP A 303 -10.84 -7.87 2.41
C ASP A 303 -9.81 -6.97 3.13
N ASN A 304 -8.65 -6.70 2.51
CA ASN A 304 -7.65 -5.80 3.05
C ASN A 304 -8.15 -4.34 3.12
N ARG A 305 -8.86 -3.86 2.12
CA ARG A 305 -9.50 -2.54 2.14
C ARG A 305 -10.50 -2.41 3.29
N ASN A 306 -11.27 -3.46 3.57
CA ASN A 306 -12.22 -3.49 4.68
C ASN A 306 -11.51 -3.53 6.03
N PHE A 307 -10.37 -4.25 6.14
CA PHE A 307 -9.54 -4.31 7.34
C PHE A 307 -8.97 -2.93 7.69
N ILE A 308 -8.37 -2.22 6.71
CA ILE A 308 -7.84 -0.87 6.88
C ILE A 308 -8.93 0.10 7.36
N GLN A 309 -10.15 0.01 6.79
CA GLN A 309 -11.27 0.85 7.23
C GLN A 309 -11.69 0.56 8.68
N GLN A 310 -11.69 -0.71 9.11
CA GLN A 310 -12.07 -1.08 10.47
C GLN A 310 -11.03 -0.68 11.52
N ASP A 311 -9.73 -0.81 11.23
CA ASP A 311 -8.67 -0.39 12.15
C ASP A 311 -8.53 1.13 12.25
N SER A 312 -8.79 1.86 11.17
CA SER A 312 -8.86 3.33 11.20
C SER A 312 -9.95 3.84 12.14
N PHE A 313 -11.07 3.11 12.27
CA PHE A 313 -12.13 3.44 13.23
C PHE A 313 -11.77 3.10 14.68
N ARG A 314 -10.97 2.06 14.93
CA ARG A 314 -10.54 1.67 16.28
C ARG A 314 -9.43 2.56 16.86
N ALA A 315 -8.66 3.22 16.02
CA ALA A 315 -7.60 4.15 16.45
C ALA A 315 -8.12 5.54 16.84
N ILE A 316 -9.43 5.79 16.70
CA ILE A 316 -10.09 7.10 16.95
C ILE A 316 -10.86 7.10 18.28
N ASP A 317 -11.15 5.93 18.89
CA ASP A 317 -11.73 5.77 20.21
C ASP A 317 -10.64 5.62 21.30
#